data_c9b01eff746ce52e96c81c043bdde54c
#
_entry.id   c9b01eff746ce52e96c81c043bdde54c
#
_cell.length_a   1.000
_cell.length_b   1.000
_cell.length_c   1.000
_cell.angle_alpha   90.00
_cell.angle_beta   90.00
_cell.angle_gamma   90.00
#
_symmetry.space_group_name_H-M   'P 1'
#
loop_
_entity.id
_entity.type
_entity.pdbx_description
1 polymer ?
#
loop_
_entity_poly.entity_id
_entity_poly.type
_entity_poly.pdbx_seq_one_letter_code
_entity_poly.pdbx_strand_id
1 'polypeptide(L)'
;MREAVGGMDERVRRAGLLYERAVFTGDPGPLAEADRELDAAEADLAVARGRLMHARFLLRRGQDPAAAEEDPGELPLFECAARLYQALGDVRGAAGALFWVGCLHQVVRHDNATAVSVLEQSLTLASQAGDKAVQAEALRHLGIAAHGTGQLEVARQRLEESTRLRREIGLAPGVAANMVGAGLHRRSPAAH
;
A
#
# COMPACT_ATOMS: atom_id res chain seq x y z
N MET A 1 -0.21 -33.38 -15.02
CA MET A 1 0.76 -32.97 -14.00
C MET A 1 1.65 -31.92 -14.67
N ARG A 2 1.32 -30.64 -14.58
CA ARG A 2 2.16 -29.56 -15.12
C ARG A 2 3.21 -29.24 -14.07
N GLU A 3 4.46 -29.50 -14.38
CA GLU A 3 5.59 -29.01 -13.61
C GLU A 3 5.47 -27.50 -13.49
N ALA A 4 5.31 -27.01 -12.26
CA ALA A 4 5.53 -25.63 -11.94
C ALA A 4 7.05 -25.39 -12.03
N VAL A 5 7.51 -25.04 -13.22
CA VAL A 5 8.83 -24.43 -13.38
C VAL A 5 8.77 -23.13 -12.62
N GLY A 6 9.32 -23.11 -11.42
CA GLY A 6 9.58 -21.89 -10.65
C GLY A 6 10.55 -21.03 -11.45
N GLY A 7 10.01 -20.20 -12.34
CA GLY A 7 10.80 -19.25 -13.10
C GLY A 7 11.39 -18.20 -12.15
N MET A 8 12.70 -17.95 -12.26
CA MET A 8 13.36 -16.80 -11.67
C MET A 8 12.63 -15.52 -12.10
N ASP A 9 12.45 -14.55 -11.20
CA ASP A 9 11.93 -13.22 -11.55
C ASP A 9 12.72 -12.64 -12.73
N GLU A 10 12.02 -12.12 -13.71
CA GLU A 10 12.63 -11.63 -14.95
C GLU A 10 13.66 -10.54 -14.71
N ARG A 11 13.45 -9.68 -13.73
CA ARG A 11 14.38 -8.61 -13.35
C ARG A 11 15.66 -9.18 -12.74
N VAL A 12 15.55 -10.20 -11.89
CA VAL A 12 16.71 -10.91 -11.32
C VAL A 12 17.50 -11.59 -12.44
N ARG A 13 16.82 -12.20 -13.41
CA ARG A 13 17.46 -12.79 -14.57
C ARG A 13 18.17 -11.74 -15.42
N ARG A 14 17.53 -10.60 -15.65
CA ARG A 14 18.12 -9.48 -16.41
C ARG A 14 19.35 -8.90 -15.73
N ALA A 15 19.29 -8.70 -14.42
CA ALA A 15 20.45 -8.27 -13.63
C ALA A 15 21.63 -9.23 -13.78
N GLY A 16 21.38 -10.55 -13.79
CA GLY A 16 22.42 -11.56 -14.05
C GLY A 16 23.09 -11.39 -15.42
N LEU A 17 22.30 -11.16 -16.48
CA LEU A 17 22.84 -10.92 -17.82
C LEU A 17 23.67 -9.63 -17.90
N LEU A 18 23.23 -8.58 -17.21
CA LEU A 18 23.97 -7.30 -17.13
C LEU A 18 25.29 -7.48 -16.37
N TYR A 19 25.29 -8.26 -15.30
CA TYR A 19 26.51 -8.64 -14.59
C TYR A 19 27.50 -9.38 -15.49
N GLU A 20 27.05 -10.42 -16.21
CA GLU A 20 27.91 -11.15 -17.14
C GLU A 20 28.51 -10.21 -18.20
N ARG A 21 27.68 -9.33 -18.78
CA ARG A 21 28.14 -8.34 -19.74
C ARG A 21 29.25 -7.45 -19.16
N ALA A 22 29.05 -6.90 -17.96
CA ALA A 22 30.03 -6.05 -17.31
C ALA A 22 31.39 -6.78 -17.11
N VAL A 23 31.32 -8.02 -16.61
CA VAL A 23 32.53 -8.83 -16.33
C VAL A 23 33.29 -9.18 -17.63
N PHE A 24 32.58 -9.63 -18.68
CA PHE A 24 33.21 -10.06 -19.90
C PHE A 24 33.74 -8.91 -20.77
N THR A 25 33.13 -7.73 -20.69
CA THR A 25 33.59 -6.57 -21.46
C THR A 25 34.54 -5.66 -20.68
N GLY A 26 34.63 -5.81 -19.36
CA GLY A 26 35.34 -4.89 -18.47
C GLY A 26 34.69 -3.51 -18.36
N ASP A 27 33.44 -3.37 -18.82
CA ASP A 27 32.66 -2.12 -18.75
C ASP A 27 31.72 -2.16 -17.53
N PRO A 28 31.90 -1.27 -16.52
CA PRO A 28 31.04 -1.24 -15.34
C PRO A 28 29.65 -0.61 -15.61
N GLY A 29 29.43 0.03 -16.78
CA GLY A 29 28.18 0.72 -17.09
C GLY A 29 26.90 -0.10 -16.89
N PRO A 30 26.86 -1.39 -17.27
CA PRO A 30 25.68 -2.23 -17.05
C PRO A 30 25.31 -2.49 -15.57
N LEU A 31 26.24 -2.34 -14.62
CA LEU A 31 25.98 -2.64 -13.20
C LEU A 31 24.95 -1.71 -12.59
N ALA A 32 24.94 -0.43 -12.94
CA ALA A 32 23.93 0.50 -12.46
C ALA A 32 22.51 0.17 -12.96
N GLU A 33 22.38 -0.45 -14.13
CA GLU A 33 21.10 -0.97 -14.63
C GLU A 33 20.72 -2.25 -13.87
N ALA A 34 21.68 -3.14 -13.61
CA ALA A 34 21.46 -4.34 -12.82
C ALA A 34 20.96 -4.00 -11.41
N ASP A 35 21.57 -3.03 -10.73
CA ASP A 35 21.14 -2.55 -9.41
C ASP A 35 19.68 -2.07 -9.45
N ARG A 36 19.29 -1.28 -10.45
CA ARG A 36 17.89 -0.82 -10.59
C ARG A 36 16.89 -1.95 -10.79
N GLU A 37 17.24 -2.99 -11.55
CA GLU A 37 16.40 -4.17 -11.71
C GLU A 37 16.21 -4.92 -10.39
N LEU A 38 17.29 -5.04 -9.59
CA LEU A 38 17.23 -5.68 -8.28
C LEU A 38 16.47 -4.85 -7.27
N ASP A 39 16.68 -3.53 -7.22
CA ASP A 39 15.94 -2.60 -6.36
C ASP A 39 14.43 -2.68 -6.61
N ALA A 40 14.03 -2.75 -7.88
CA ALA A 40 12.62 -2.90 -8.24
C ALA A 40 12.03 -4.24 -7.78
N ALA A 41 12.79 -5.34 -7.92
CA ALA A 41 12.38 -6.64 -7.45
C ALA A 41 12.30 -6.70 -5.92
N GLU A 42 13.27 -6.09 -5.22
CA GLU A 42 13.29 -6.00 -3.77
C GLU A 42 12.10 -5.19 -3.23
N ALA A 43 11.78 -4.06 -3.86
CA ALA A 43 10.65 -3.22 -3.47
C ALA A 43 9.31 -3.99 -3.57
N ASP A 44 9.08 -4.69 -4.69
CA ASP A 44 7.88 -5.51 -4.87
C ASP A 44 7.79 -6.64 -3.83
N LEU A 45 8.92 -7.32 -3.57
CA LEU A 45 8.99 -8.38 -2.57
C LEU A 45 8.73 -7.85 -1.17
N ALA A 46 9.28 -6.68 -0.83
CA ALA A 46 9.08 -6.04 0.46
C ALA A 46 7.60 -5.70 0.69
N VAL A 47 6.92 -5.07 -0.30
CA VAL A 47 5.47 -4.82 -0.23
C VAL A 47 4.69 -6.12 -0.06
N ALA A 48 5.02 -7.15 -0.84
CA ALA A 48 4.31 -8.43 -0.78
C ALA A 48 4.44 -9.08 0.60
N ARG A 49 5.63 -9.10 1.19
CA ARG A 49 5.88 -9.65 2.54
C ARG A 49 5.17 -8.83 3.62
N GLY A 50 5.26 -7.50 3.58
CA GLY A 50 4.56 -6.61 4.53
C GLY A 50 3.05 -6.84 4.50
N ARG A 51 2.45 -6.96 3.31
CA ARG A 51 1.02 -7.29 3.15
C ARG A 51 0.63 -8.63 3.77
N LEU A 52 1.48 -9.66 3.67
CA LEU A 52 1.23 -10.94 4.33
C LEU A 52 1.29 -10.81 5.86
N MET A 53 2.22 -10.00 6.40
CA MET A 53 2.29 -9.72 7.84
C MET A 53 1.03 -8.99 8.30
N HIS A 54 0.62 -7.94 7.56
CA HIS A 54 -0.63 -7.22 7.82
C HIS A 54 -1.86 -8.13 7.82
N ALA A 55 -1.99 -8.99 6.83
CA ALA A 55 -3.08 -9.95 6.77
C ALA A 55 -3.10 -10.90 7.98
N ARG A 56 -1.94 -11.38 8.42
CA ARG A 56 -1.83 -12.22 9.63
C ARG A 56 -2.27 -11.46 10.88
N PHE A 57 -1.88 -10.19 11.02
CA PHE A 57 -2.37 -9.32 12.10
C PHE A 57 -3.89 -9.21 12.08
N LEU A 58 -4.49 -8.88 10.92
CA LEU A 58 -5.94 -8.74 10.80
C LEU A 58 -6.69 -10.04 11.14
N LEU A 59 -6.18 -11.19 10.71
CA LEU A 59 -6.78 -12.50 11.01
C LEU A 59 -6.70 -12.81 12.50
N ARG A 60 -5.55 -12.58 13.17
CA ARG A 60 -5.41 -12.75 14.62
C ARG A 60 -6.35 -11.81 15.37
N ARG A 61 -6.41 -10.53 15.00
CA ARG A 61 -7.32 -9.55 15.61
C ARG A 61 -8.78 -9.93 15.46
N GLY A 62 -9.16 -10.57 14.35
CA GLY A 62 -10.52 -11.06 14.14
C GLY A 62 -10.90 -12.25 15.01
N GLN A 63 -9.92 -13.04 15.45
CA GLN A 63 -10.11 -14.18 16.33
C GLN A 63 -10.00 -13.79 17.81
N ASP A 64 -8.97 -13.07 18.16
CA ASP A 64 -8.71 -12.56 19.51
C ASP A 64 -8.03 -11.17 19.41
N PRO A 65 -8.78 -10.08 19.64
CA PRO A 65 -8.22 -8.73 19.59
C PRO A 65 -7.07 -8.50 20.57
N ALA A 66 -7.03 -9.19 21.71
CA ALA A 66 -5.98 -9.04 22.72
C ALA A 66 -4.68 -9.75 22.33
N ALA A 67 -4.75 -10.76 21.47
CA ALA A 67 -3.60 -11.53 21.00
C ALA A 67 -2.99 -10.95 19.69
N ALA A 68 -3.55 -9.88 19.14
CA ALA A 68 -3.07 -9.29 17.91
C ALA A 68 -1.92 -8.31 18.19
N GLU A 69 -0.70 -8.81 18.10
CA GLU A 69 0.52 -8.00 18.22
C GLU A 69 1.06 -7.56 16.87
N GLU A 70 1.64 -6.34 16.84
CA GLU A 70 2.38 -5.84 15.69
C GLU A 70 3.61 -6.73 15.40
N ASP A 71 3.83 -7.06 14.14
CA ASP A 71 5.07 -7.68 13.71
C ASP A 71 6.11 -6.56 13.48
N PRO A 72 7.23 -6.51 14.23
CA PRO A 72 8.19 -5.42 14.12
C PRO A 72 8.88 -5.34 12.76
N GLY A 73 8.79 -6.38 11.93
CA GLY A 73 9.31 -6.40 10.56
C GLY A 73 8.37 -5.77 9.53
N GLU A 74 7.10 -5.52 9.86
CA GLU A 74 6.11 -5.06 8.88
C GLU A 74 6.42 -3.63 8.38
N LEU A 75 6.56 -2.67 9.29
CA LEU A 75 6.82 -1.28 8.91
C LEU A 75 8.14 -1.11 8.13
N PRO A 76 9.29 -1.68 8.57
CA PRO A 76 10.54 -1.60 7.82
C PRO A 76 10.45 -2.09 6.37
N LEU A 77 9.61 -3.09 6.08
CA LEU A 77 9.40 -3.57 4.73
C LEU A 77 8.69 -2.54 3.85
N PHE A 78 7.62 -1.91 4.35
CA PHE A 78 6.91 -0.88 3.59
C PHE A 78 7.76 0.38 3.41
N GLU A 79 8.52 0.80 4.42
CA GLU A 79 9.44 1.94 4.32
C GLU A 79 10.60 1.66 3.35
N CYS A 80 11.15 0.44 3.36
CA CYS A 80 12.16 0.02 2.40
C CYS A 80 11.62 0.14 0.97
N ALA A 81 10.46 -0.44 0.71
CA ALA A 81 9.82 -0.35 -0.59
C ALA A 81 9.56 1.10 -1.04
N ALA A 82 9.05 1.95 -0.15
CA ALA A 82 8.81 3.36 -0.45
C ALA A 82 10.11 4.08 -0.87
N ARG A 83 11.22 3.84 -0.16
CA ARG A 83 12.52 4.43 -0.51
C ARG A 83 13.04 3.93 -1.86
N LEU A 84 12.94 2.62 -2.12
CA LEU A 84 13.40 2.02 -3.38
C LEU A 84 12.60 2.55 -4.57
N TYR A 85 11.27 2.56 -4.48
CA TYR A 85 10.45 3.12 -5.56
C TYR A 85 10.71 4.61 -5.79
N GLN A 86 10.94 5.40 -4.73
CA GLN A 86 11.32 6.81 -4.87
C GLN A 86 12.67 6.97 -5.58
N ALA A 87 13.68 6.17 -5.22
CA ALA A 87 14.98 6.19 -5.87
C ALA A 87 14.91 5.78 -7.34
N LEU A 88 14.02 4.87 -7.68
CA LEU A 88 13.74 4.42 -9.05
C LEU A 88 12.89 5.42 -9.86
N GLY A 89 12.27 6.41 -9.22
CA GLY A 89 11.30 7.31 -9.85
C GLY A 89 9.95 6.64 -10.13
N ASP A 90 9.66 5.49 -9.53
CA ASP A 90 8.36 4.82 -9.64
C ASP A 90 7.34 5.45 -8.68
N VAL A 91 6.67 6.49 -9.19
CA VAL A 91 5.65 7.24 -8.45
C VAL A 91 4.49 6.35 -8.03
N ARG A 92 4.09 5.37 -8.87
CA ARG A 92 3.00 4.44 -8.58
C ARG A 92 3.38 3.49 -7.45
N GLY A 93 4.55 2.87 -7.53
CA GLY A 93 5.06 1.98 -6.48
C GLY A 93 5.22 2.71 -5.15
N ALA A 94 5.79 3.93 -5.17
CA ALA A 94 5.95 4.76 -3.99
C ALA A 94 4.60 5.11 -3.34
N ALA A 95 3.57 5.46 -4.13
CA ALA A 95 2.22 5.72 -3.63
C ALA A 95 1.64 4.50 -2.90
N GLY A 96 1.77 3.31 -3.49
CA GLY A 96 1.28 2.06 -2.91
C GLY A 96 2.01 1.69 -1.61
N ALA A 97 3.33 1.84 -1.58
CA ALA A 97 4.12 1.56 -0.38
C ALA A 97 3.77 2.53 0.77
N LEU A 98 3.67 3.83 0.49
CA LEU A 98 3.23 4.83 1.48
C LEU A 98 1.80 4.59 1.97
N PHE A 99 0.90 4.12 1.11
CA PHE A 99 -0.43 3.69 1.55
C PHE A 99 -0.33 2.64 2.66
N TRP A 100 0.51 1.63 2.49
CA TRP A 100 0.68 0.57 3.49
C TRP A 100 1.33 1.07 4.78
N VAL A 101 2.29 2.01 4.70
CA VAL A 101 2.84 2.69 5.89
C VAL A 101 1.71 3.40 6.67
N GLY A 102 0.89 4.20 5.98
CA GLY A 102 -0.24 4.89 6.61
C GLY A 102 -1.29 3.93 7.16
N CYS A 103 -1.59 2.84 6.44
CA CYS A 103 -2.50 1.80 6.88
C CYS A 103 -2.03 1.12 8.18
N LEU A 104 -0.73 0.79 8.28
CA LEU A 104 -0.14 0.23 9.49
C LEU A 104 -0.31 1.17 10.69
N HIS A 105 0.08 2.44 10.52
CA HIS A 105 -0.08 3.43 11.59
C HIS A 105 -1.52 3.55 12.06
N GLN A 106 -2.50 3.56 11.14
CA GLN A 106 -3.91 3.68 11.49
C GLN A 106 -4.47 2.41 12.13
N VAL A 107 -4.21 1.25 11.51
CA VAL A 107 -4.93 0.00 11.82
C VAL A 107 -4.25 -0.79 12.94
N VAL A 108 -2.91 -0.76 12.98
CA VAL A 108 -2.12 -1.53 13.93
C VAL A 108 -1.75 -0.69 15.15
N ARG A 109 -1.21 0.51 14.92
CA ARG A 109 -0.72 1.41 15.98
C ARG A 109 -1.75 2.37 16.53
N HIS A 110 -2.90 2.52 15.87
CA HIS A 110 -3.93 3.51 16.19
C HIS A 110 -3.42 4.96 16.24
N ASP A 111 -2.32 5.23 15.52
CA ASP A 111 -1.71 6.56 15.36
C ASP A 111 -2.29 7.26 14.13
N ASN A 112 -3.46 7.88 14.33
CA ASN A 112 -4.14 8.60 13.25
C ASN A 112 -3.38 9.86 12.80
N ALA A 113 -2.58 10.48 13.64
CA ALA A 113 -1.85 11.70 13.27
C ALA A 113 -0.78 11.40 12.22
N THR A 114 0.07 10.41 12.48
CA THR A 114 1.06 9.95 11.50
C THR A 114 0.39 9.34 10.27
N ALA A 115 -0.66 8.52 10.47
CA ALA A 115 -1.38 7.89 9.37
C ALA A 115 -1.93 8.90 8.37
N VAL A 116 -2.59 9.97 8.83
CA VAL A 116 -3.16 11.02 7.95
C VAL A 116 -2.07 11.66 7.11
N SER A 117 -0.95 12.05 7.72
CA SER A 117 0.16 12.68 7.00
C SER A 117 0.69 11.80 5.87
N VAL A 118 0.91 10.50 6.14
CA VAL A 118 1.45 9.56 5.15
C VAL A 118 0.41 9.20 4.07
N LEU A 119 -0.87 9.04 4.46
CA LEU A 119 -1.95 8.76 3.51
C LEU A 119 -2.21 9.93 2.55
N GLU A 120 -2.07 11.18 2.97
CA GLU A 120 -2.15 12.35 2.09
C GLU A 120 -1.00 12.36 1.06
N GLN A 121 0.21 11.99 1.47
CA GLN A 121 1.34 11.83 0.55
C GLN A 121 1.06 10.72 -0.46
N SER A 122 0.57 9.56 0.01
CA SER A 122 0.17 8.44 -0.86
C SER A 122 -0.88 8.88 -1.87
N LEU A 123 -1.94 9.59 -1.43
CA LEU A 123 -3.01 10.09 -2.29
C LEU A 123 -2.48 11.04 -3.37
N THR A 124 -1.56 11.93 -2.98
CA THR A 124 -0.93 12.88 -3.91
C THR A 124 -0.16 12.14 -5.02
N LEU A 125 0.71 11.19 -4.64
CA LEU A 125 1.48 10.41 -5.61
C LEU A 125 0.58 9.49 -6.45
N ALA A 126 -0.44 8.87 -5.85
CA ALA A 126 -1.40 8.04 -6.58
C ALA A 126 -2.19 8.87 -7.60
N SER A 127 -2.49 10.14 -7.30
CA SER A 127 -3.14 11.06 -8.22
C SER A 127 -2.23 11.42 -9.40
N GLN A 128 -0.95 11.69 -9.13
CA GLN A 128 0.06 11.94 -10.16
C GLN A 128 0.25 10.73 -11.09
N ALA A 129 0.26 9.52 -10.53
CA ALA A 129 0.39 8.28 -11.27
C ALA A 129 -0.90 7.82 -11.97
N GLY A 130 -2.04 8.47 -11.72
CA GLY A 130 -3.35 8.03 -12.20
C GLY A 130 -3.81 6.69 -11.61
N ASP A 131 -3.28 6.29 -10.44
CA ASP A 131 -3.63 5.02 -9.80
C ASP A 131 -4.91 5.14 -8.98
N LYS A 132 -6.04 4.90 -9.63
CA LYS A 132 -7.37 4.98 -9.00
C LYS A 132 -7.56 3.97 -7.86
N ALA A 133 -6.86 2.84 -7.88
CA ALA A 133 -6.97 1.83 -6.82
C ALA A 133 -6.35 2.36 -5.52
N VAL A 134 -5.10 2.84 -5.58
CA VAL A 134 -4.42 3.42 -4.41
C VAL A 134 -5.12 4.69 -3.94
N GLN A 135 -5.59 5.56 -4.86
CA GLN A 135 -6.40 6.74 -4.50
C GLN A 135 -7.63 6.35 -3.67
N ALA A 136 -8.38 5.35 -4.14
CA ALA A 136 -9.60 4.91 -3.47
C ALA A 136 -9.32 4.33 -2.06
N GLU A 137 -8.22 3.59 -1.90
CA GLU A 137 -7.80 3.07 -0.59
C GLU A 137 -7.36 4.21 0.35
N ALA A 138 -6.50 5.12 -0.11
CA ALA A 138 -6.05 6.25 0.70
C ALA A 138 -7.24 7.14 1.14
N LEU A 139 -8.15 7.47 0.23
CA LEU A 139 -9.37 8.24 0.53
C LEU A 139 -10.26 7.56 1.56
N ARG A 140 -10.42 6.24 1.50
CA ARG A 140 -11.16 5.48 2.49
C ARG A 140 -10.55 5.62 3.88
N HIS A 141 -9.27 5.42 4.01
CA HIS A 141 -8.55 5.49 5.28
C HIS A 141 -8.55 6.92 5.85
N LEU A 142 -8.36 7.93 5.00
CA LEU A 142 -8.49 9.34 5.37
C LEU A 142 -9.93 9.69 5.80
N GLY A 143 -10.94 9.11 5.15
CA GLY A 143 -12.34 9.23 5.56
C GLY A 143 -12.62 8.64 6.93
N ILE A 144 -12.03 7.48 7.24
CA ILE A 144 -12.13 6.84 8.57
C ILE A 144 -11.48 7.72 9.64
N ALA A 145 -10.29 8.29 9.36
CA ALA A 145 -9.61 9.20 10.29
C ALA A 145 -10.44 10.46 10.56
N ALA A 146 -10.99 11.08 9.52
CA ALA A 146 -11.86 12.26 9.65
C ALA A 146 -13.13 11.95 10.46
N HIS A 147 -13.71 10.77 10.28
CA HIS A 147 -14.84 10.32 11.09
C HIS A 147 -14.47 10.22 12.57
N GLY A 148 -13.33 9.59 12.88
CA GLY A 148 -12.86 9.43 14.25
C GLY A 148 -12.61 10.75 14.99
N THR A 149 -12.36 11.85 14.24
CA THR A 149 -12.19 13.22 14.78
C THR A 149 -13.46 14.08 14.70
N GLY A 150 -14.61 13.50 14.33
CA GLY A 150 -15.88 14.21 14.24
C GLY A 150 -16.06 15.10 13.01
N GLN A 151 -15.12 15.06 12.06
CA GLN A 151 -15.19 15.82 10.81
C GLN A 151 -16.09 15.09 9.78
N LEU A 152 -17.38 14.98 10.12
CA LEU A 152 -18.32 14.08 9.43
C LEU A 152 -18.51 14.42 7.94
N GLU A 153 -18.52 15.70 7.60
CA GLU A 153 -18.69 16.14 6.21
C GLU A 153 -17.44 15.77 5.36
N VAL A 154 -16.25 15.99 5.90
CA VAL A 154 -14.99 15.57 5.24
C VAL A 154 -14.95 14.05 5.08
N ALA A 155 -15.34 13.32 6.12
CA ALA A 155 -15.41 11.86 6.08
C ALA A 155 -16.36 11.37 4.97
N ARG A 156 -17.56 11.97 4.87
CA ARG A 156 -18.55 11.66 3.85
C ARG A 156 -17.98 11.89 2.43
N GLN A 157 -17.42 13.06 2.18
CA GLN A 157 -16.87 13.41 0.86
C GLN A 157 -15.75 12.44 0.44
N ARG A 158 -14.82 12.10 1.34
CA ARG A 158 -13.73 11.17 1.06
C ARG A 158 -14.23 9.75 0.78
N LEU A 159 -15.22 9.26 1.53
CA LEU A 159 -15.82 7.94 1.33
C LEU A 159 -16.64 7.86 0.04
N GLU A 160 -17.34 8.92 -0.31
CA GLU A 160 -18.09 9.01 -1.58
C GLU A 160 -17.13 8.98 -2.77
N GLU A 161 -16.05 9.75 -2.73
CA GLU A 161 -15.03 9.76 -3.78
C GLU A 161 -14.31 8.41 -3.90
N SER A 162 -13.92 7.80 -2.78
CA SER A 162 -13.39 6.42 -2.77
C SER A 162 -14.35 5.44 -3.43
N THR A 163 -15.64 5.55 -3.12
CA THR A 163 -16.69 4.70 -3.70
C THR A 163 -16.84 4.91 -5.21
N ARG A 164 -16.78 6.16 -5.67
CA ARG A 164 -16.82 6.51 -7.08
C ARG A 164 -15.68 5.87 -7.84
N LEU A 165 -14.45 6.05 -7.35
CA LEU A 165 -13.24 5.47 -7.96
C LEU A 165 -13.31 3.93 -8.01
N ARG A 166 -13.75 3.28 -6.93
CA ARG A 166 -13.89 1.82 -6.90
C ARG A 166 -14.90 1.29 -7.90
N ARG A 167 -16.02 2.02 -8.14
CA ARG A 167 -16.98 1.67 -9.19
C ARG A 167 -16.37 1.80 -10.58
N GLU A 168 -15.60 2.87 -10.83
CA GLU A 168 -14.96 3.09 -12.12
C GLU A 168 -13.96 1.97 -12.48
N ILE A 169 -13.28 1.40 -11.49
CA ILE A 169 -12.31 0.31 -11.71
C ILE A 169 -12.89 -1.09 -11.45
N GLY A 170 -14.19 -1.21 -11.21
CA GLY A 170 -14.88 -2.50 -11.05
C GLY A 170 -14.61 -3.23 -9.73
N LEU A 171 -14.15 -2.55 -8.67
CA LEU A 171 -13.86 -3.14 -7.35
C LEU A 171 -15.10 -3.22 -6.45
N ALA A 172 -16.04 -4.09 -6.79
CA ALA A 172 -17.30 -4.28 -6.06
C ALA A 172 -17.17 -4.58 -4.54
N PRO A 173 -16.25 -5.46 -4.08
CA PRO A 173 -16.07 -5.70 -2.64
C PRO A 173 -15.68 -4.43 -1.86
N GLY A 174 -14.86 -3.57 -2.45
CA GLY A 174 -14.46 -2.31 -1.86
C GLY A 174 -15.60 -1.30 -1.76
N VAL A 175 -16.54 -1.30 -2.71
CA VAL A 175 -17.75 -0.49 -2.66
C VAL A 175 -18.59 -0.89 -1.45
N ALA A 176 -18.83 -2.19 -1.23
CA ALA A 176 -19.59 -2.68 -0.08
C ALA A 176 -18.96 -2.25 1.26
N ALA A 177 -17.64 -2.33 1.40
CA ALA A 177 -16.93 -1.90 2.60
C ALA A 177 -17.13 -0.40 2.90
N ASN A 178 -17.15 0.47 1.88
CA ASN A 178 -17.42 1.89 2.05
C ASN A 178 -18.88 2.18 2.43
N MET A 179 -19.82 1.43 1.87
CA MET A 179 -21.25 1.60 2.18
C MET A 179 -21.55 1.27 3.65
N VAL A 180 -20.90 0.28 4.23
CA VAL A 180 -21.00 -0.02 5.68
C VAL A 180 -20.50 1.17 6.49
N GLY A 181 -19.34 1.73 6.15
CA GLY A 181 -18.79 2.93 6.81
C GLY A 181 -19.72 4.14 6.69
N ALA A 182 -20.27 4.42 5.49
CA ALA A 182 -21.21 5.51 5.26
C ALA A 182 -22.57 5.28 5.96
N GLY A 183 -22.98 4.03 6.14
CA GLY A 183 -24.20 3.67 6.86
C GLY A 183 -24.14 3.96 8.37
N LEU A 184 -22.97 3.88 8.96
CA LEU A 184 -22.73 4.27 10.37
C LEU A 184 -23.02 5.76 10.62
N HIS A 185 -22.84 6.63 9.61
CA HIS A 185 -23.15 8.06 9.71
C HIS A 185 -24.63 8.37 9.74
N ARG A 186 -25.50 7.50 9.18
CA ARG A 186 -26.95 7.73 9.15
C ARG A 186 -27.64 7.36 10.48
N ARG A 187 -26.93 6.74 11.42
CA ARG A 187 -27.49 6.25 12.70
C ARG A 187 -27.04 7.04 13.92
N SER A 188 -26.49 8.25 13.74
CA SER A 188 -26.30 9.13 14.89
C SER A 188 -27.68 9.69 15.27
N PRO A 189 -28.31 9.29 16.37
CA PRO A 189 -29.57 9.87 16.78
C PRO A 189 -29.31 11.31 17.21
N ALA A 190 -30.17 12.21 16.73
CA ALA A 190 -30.28 13.52 17.33
C ALA A 190 -30.46 13.33 18.84
N ALA A 191 -29.49 13.83 19.60
CA ALA A 191 -29.62 13.91 21.03
C ALA A 191 -30.78 14.85 21.36
N HIS A 192 -31.74 14.33 22.12
CA HIS A 192 -32.76 15.13 22.80
C HIS A 192 -32.14 15.91 23.94
#